data_9762a8ec23e70a58657368fbbea9fda2
#
_entry.id   9762a8ec23e70a58657368fbbea9fda2
#
_cell.length_a   1.000
_cell.length_b   1.000
_cell.length_c   1.000
_cell.angle_alpha   90.00
_cell.angle_beta   90.00
_cell.angle_gamma   90.00
#
_symmetry.space_group_name_H-M   'P 1'
#
loop_
_entity.id
_entity.type
_entity.pdbx_description
1 polymer ?
#
loop_
_entity_poly.entity_id
_entity_poly.type
_entity_poly.pdbx_seq_one_letter_code
_entity_poly.pdbx_strand_id
1 'polypeptide(L)'
;MAPEAERPAIAFADVGLTIAGLAIIAGLDLSIRKGEIVSVIGPSGCGKTTALRLAAGLVAATAGRILIHGKPVTEPRRDIAIVFQDYGKALLPWRTAAGNVSLALEAAGMPSARRADRIAGLLARVGLAGQEGKYPSQLSGGMQQRLQIARCLAQDPGVLLMDEPFGALDAMTRQGLQDEMLAIVADTGATVFFVTHDLEEAIYLGDRVVGLLPRPGRVGLICPVDLPRPRDQLATRELPAFLHLRRVLFDFIRQAER
;
A
#
# COMPACT_ATOMS: atom_id res chain seq x y z
N MET A 1 -24.78 17.85 0.02
CA MET A 1 -24.01 16.64 -0.39
C MET A 1 -22.97 17.12 -1.39
N ALA A 2 -21.67 16.98 -1.08
CA ALA A 2 -20.62 17.30 -2.04
C ALA A 2 -20.75 16.41 -3.30
N PRO A 3 -20.44 16.90 -4.49
CA PRO A 3 -20.47 16.11 -5.71
C PRO A 3 -19.55 14.87 -5.56
N GLU A 4 -19.90 13.78 -6.20
CA GLU A 4 -19.26 12.46 -6.04
C GLU A 4 -17.76 12.48 -6.39
N ALA A 5 -17.33 13.43 -7.24
CA ALA A 5 -15.92 13.67 -7.59
C ALA A 5 -15.07 14.28 -6.45
N GLU A 6 -15.68 14.83 -5.40
CA GLU A 6 -14.96 15.46 -4.27
C GLU A 6 -14.82 14.56 -3.04
N ARG A 7 -15.45 13.36 -3.06
CA ARG A 7 -15.36 12.47 -1.89
C ARG A 7 -14.02 11.74 -1.88
N PRO A 8 -13.29 11.79 -0.74
CA PRO A 8 -12.05 11.03 -0.60
C PRO A 8 -12.31 9.52 -0.71
N ALA A 9 -11.38 8.80 -1.31
CA ALA A 9 -11.42 7.34 -1.35
C ALA A 9 -11.18 6.76 0.05
N ILE A 10 -10.24 7.37 0.80
CA ILE A 10 -9.97 7.02 2.20
C ILE A 10 -10.05 8.30 3.03
N ALA A 11 -10.76 8.26 4.16
CA ALA A 11 -10.77 9.35 5.13
C ALA A 11 -10.62 8.80 6.55
N PHE A 12 -9.64 9.30 7.26
CA PHE A 12 -9.50 9.20 8.70
C PHE A 12 -10.07 10.49 9.28
N ALA A 13 -11.06 10.41 10.13
CA ALA A 13 -11.74 11.56 10.77
C ALA A 13 -11.57 11.45 12.28
N ASP A 14 -10.67 12.24 12.85
CA ASP A 14 -10.30 12.28 14.27
C ASP A 14 -10.07 10.88 14.87
N VAL A 15 -9.32 10.05 14.13
CA VAL A 15 -9.14 8.64 14.49
C VAL A 15 -8.20 8.50 15.66
N GLY A 16 -8.66 7.77 16.69
CA GLY A 16 -7.88 7.37 17.86
C GLY A 16 -7.89 5.87 18.06
N LEU A 17 -6.77 5.35 18.56
CA LEU A 17 -6.64 3.97 19.01
C LEU A 17 -5.87 3.91 20.33
N THR A 18 -6.52 3.36 21.35
CA THR A 18 -5.93 3.10 22.66
C THR A 18 -5.93 1.59 22.91
N ILE A 19 -4.76 1.01 23.27
CA ILE A 19 -4.60 -0.41 23.60
C ILE A 19 -4.01 -0.49 25.00
N ALA A 20 -4.65 -1.24 25.89
CA ALA A 20 -4.23 -1.41 27.29
C ALA A 20 -3.92 -0.08 28.00
N GLY A 21 -4.70 0.95 27.76
CA GLY A 21 -4.52 2.28 28.35
C GLY A 21 -3.46 3.16 27.67
N LEU A 22 -2.74 2.64 26.67
CA LEU A 22 -1.74 3.38 25.91
C LEU A 22 -2.34 3.90 24.61
N ALA A 23 -2.29 5.23 24.40
CA ALA A 23 -2.69 5.84 23.15
C ALA A 23 -1.64 5.55 22.06
N ILE A 24 -2.03 4.75 21.07
CA ILE A 24 -1.19 4.39 19.92
C ILE A 24 -1.33 5.45 18.82
N ILE A 25 -2.56 5.86 18.54
CA ILE A 25 -2.94 6.91 17.59
C ILE A 25 -3.91 7.85 18.30
N ALA A 26 -3.78 9.15 18.07
CA ALA A 26 -4.71 10.15 18.58
C ALA A 26 -4.86 11.31 17.57
N GLY A 27 -6.12 11.63 17.25
CA GLY A 27 -6.45 12.75 16.37
C GLY A 27 -5.85 12.59 14.97
N LEU A 28 -5.90 11.38 14.39
CA LEU A 28 -5.41 11.15 13.03
C LEU A 28 -6.46 11.64 12.05
N ASP A 29 -6.18 12.78 11.40
CA ASP A 29 -6.97 13.35 10.32
C ASP A 29 -6.20 13.27 9.01
N LEU A 30 -6.73 12.50 8.05
CA LEU A 30 -6.12 12.35 6.72
C LEU A 30 -7.19 11.99 5.71
N SER A 31 -7.19 12.69 4.58
CA SER A 31 -8.04 12.37 3.42
C SER A 31 -7.19 12.04 2.22
N ILE A 32 -7.52 10.95 1.52
CA ILE A 32 -6.83 10.48 0.32
C ILE A 32 -7.83 10.47 -0.83
N ARG A 33 -7.47 11.14 -1.91
CA ARG A 33 -8.33 11.25 -3.10
C ARG A 33 -8.36 9.94 -3.87
N LYS A 34 -9.40 9.74 -4.67
CA LYS A 34 -9.49 8.58 -5.57
C LYS A 34 -8.33 8.60 -6.57
N GLY A 35 -7.66 7.45 -6.73
CA GLY A 35 -6.51 7.28 -7.61
C GLY A 35 -5.20 7.91 -7.10
N GLU A 36 -5.18 8.50 -5.89
CA GLU A 36 -3.99 9.08 -5.28
C GLU A 36 -3.12 7.99 -4.64
N ILE A 37 -1.81 8.11 -4.80
CA ILE A 37 -0.82 7.32 -4.04
C ILE A 37 -0.32 8.17 -2.89
N VAL A 38 -0.69 7.83 -1.66
CA VAL A 38 -0.18 8.49 -0.45
C VAL A 38 0.85 7.59 0.22
N SER A 39 2.08 8.07 0.29
CA SER A 39 3.15 7.40 1.03
C SER A 39 3.18 7.90 2.47
N VAL A 40 3.26 6.96 3.43
CA VAL A 40 3.28 7.26 4.87
C VAL A 40 4.63 6.87 5.45
N ILE A 41 5.30 7.86 6.02
CA ILE A 41 6.61 7.71 6.66
C ILE A 41 6.54 8.10 8.15
N GLY A 42 7.56 7.77 8.89
CA GLY A 42 7.70 8.15 10.30
C GLY A 42 8.63 7.19 11.05
N PRO A 43 9.07 7.56 12.27
CA PRO A 43 9.90 6.70 13.11
C PRO A 43 9.27 5.35 13.39
N SER A 44 10.09 4.38 13.83
CA SER A 44 9.57 3.10 14.31
C SER A 44 8.60 3.31 15.48
N GLY A 45 7.48 2.59 15.46
CA GLY A 45 6.47 2.68 16.51
C GLY A 45 5.57 3.91 16.46
N CYS A 46 5.64 4.78 15.43
CA CYS A 46 4.73 5.93 15.30
C CYS A 46 3.31 5.58 14.82
N GLY A 47 3.00 4.31 14.57
CA GLY A 47 1.65 3.87 14.25
C GLY A 47 1.33 3.69 12.75
N LYS A 48 2.33 3.70 11.84
CA LYS A 48 2.12 3.51 10.38
C LYS A 48 1.33 2.23 10.05
N THR A 49 1.85 1.07 10.45
CA THR A 49 1.17 -0.22 10.29
C THR A 49 -0.17 -0.25 11.01
N THR A 50 -0.29 0.43 12.15
CA THR A 50 -1.55 0.53 12.88
C THR A 50 -2.60 1.32 12.09
N ALA A 51 -2.22 2.47 11.50
CA ALA A 51 -3.10 3.25 10.64
C ALA A 51 -3.55 2.43 9.42
N LEU A 52 -2.64 1.65 8.81
CA LEU A 52 -2.97 0.74 7.73
C LEU A 52 -3.97 -0.33 8.17
N ARG A 53 -3.74 -0.97 9.33
CA ARG A 53 -4.66 -2.00 9.87
C ARG A 53 -6.04 -1.44 10.22
N LEU A 54 -6.11 -0.21 10.69
CA LEU A 54 -7.36 0.52 10.92
C LEU A 54 -8.09 0.75 9.58
N ALA A 55 -7.41 1.22 8.54
CA ALA A 55 -7.99 1.39 7.20
C ALA A 55 -8.45 0.07 6.57
N ALA A 56 -7.79 -1.03 6.92
CA ALA A 56 -8.14 -2.39 6.48
C ALA A 56 -9.37 -2.99 7.20
N GLY A 57 -9.82 -2.39 8.30
CA GLY A 57 -10.84 -2.97 9.17
C GLY A 57 -10.36 -4.19 9.99
N LEU A 58 -9.03 -4.36 10.12
CA LEU A 58 -8.42 -5.43 10.92
C LEU A 58 -8.35 -5.06 12.42
N VAL A 59 -8.43 -3.78 12.73
CA VAL A 59 -8.46 -3.23 14.08
C VAL A 59 -9.55 -2.17 14.10
N ALA A 60 -10.37 -2.15 15.14
CA ALA A 60 -11.40 -1.12 15.33
C ALA A 60 -10.78 0.11 16.01
N ALA A 61 -11.13 1.31 15.53
CA ALA A 61 -10.78 2.56 16.18
C ALA A 61 -11.51 2.70 17.53
N THR A 62 -10.85 3.29 18.54
CA THR A 62 -11.46 3.59 19.85
C THR A 62 -12.12 4.97 19.87
N ALA A 63 -11.76 5.85 18.91
CA ALA A 63 -12.35 7.16 18.70
C ALA A 63 -12.32 7.52 17.22
N GLY A 64 -13.19 8.43 16.81
CA GLY A 64 -13.31 8.85 15.42
C GLY A 64 -13.83 7.75 14.50
N ARG A 65 -13.57 7.87 13.20
CA ARG A 65 -14.03 6.90 12.20
C ARG A 65 -13.15 6.90 10.96
N ILE A 66 -13.05 5.72 10.32
CA ILE A 66 -12.43 5.57 9.00
C ILE A 66 -13.55 5.36 7.98
N LEU A 67 -13.47 6.07 6.88
CA LEU A 67 -14.39 5.94 5.76
C LEU A 67 -13.62 5.52 4.52
N ILE A 68 -14.14 4.54 3.78
CA ILE A 68 -13.66 4.20 2.44
C ILE A 68 -14.83 4.31 1.47
N HIS A 69 -14.64 5.16 0.44
CA HIS A 69 -15.68 5.58 -0.48
C HIS A 69 -16.94 6.10 0.25
N GLY A 70 -16.73 6.85 1.35
CA GLY A 70 -17.79 7.40 2.18
C GLY A 70 -18.52 6.41 3.09
N LYS A 71 -18.13 5.13 3.10
CA LYS A 71 -18.72 4.08 3.95
C LYS A 71 -17.79 3.79 5.14
N PRO A 72 -18.32 3.68 6.37
CA PRO A 72 -17.52 3.30 7.53
C PRO A 72 -16.84 1.94 7.34
N VAL A 73 -15.60 1.84 7.84
CA VAL A 73 -14.83 0.60 7.87
C VAL A 73 -14.89 0.04 9.28
N THR A 74 -15.65 -1.05 9.47
CA THR A 74 -15.81 -1.76 10.74
C THR A 74 -15.29 -3.19 10.68
N GLU A 75 -15.06 -3.70 9.47
CA GLU A 75 -14.59 -5.05 9.18
C GLU A 75 -13.82 -5.08 7.84
N PRO A 76 -13.06 -6.13 7.55
CA PRO A 76 -12.40 -6.29 6.25
C PRO A 76 -13.40 -6.32 5.09
N ARG A 77 -13.05 -5.63 3.99
CA ARG A 77 -13.91 -5.46 2.81
C ARG A 77 -13.22 -5.99 1.57
N ARG A 78 -14.02 -6.44 0.57
CA ARG A 78 -13.50 -6.99 -0.69
C ARG A 78 -12.89 -5.93 -1.62
N ASP A 79 -13.35 -4.67 -1.52
CA ASP A 79 -12.84 -3.55 -2.30
C ASP A 79 -11.51 -2.98 -1.75
N ILE A 80 -10.97 -3.60 -0.68
CA ILE A 80 -9.69 -3.27 -0.06
C ILE A 80 -8.77 -4.49 -0.15
N ALA A 81 -7.62 -4.34 -0.78
CA ALA A 81 -6.58 -5.36 -0.77
C ALA A 81 -5.37 -4.91 0.07
N ILE A 82 -4.70 -5.88 0.71
CA ILE A 82 -3.57 -5.62 1.59
C ILE A 82 -2.36 -6.40 1.12
N VAL A 83 -1.26 -5.69 0.86
CA VAL A 83 0.07 -6.26 0.68
C VAL A 83 0.80 -6.17 2.01
N PHE A 84 1.02 -7.31 2.66
CA PHE A 84 1.69 -7.39 3.95
C PHE A 84 3.21 -7.39 3.79
N GLN A 85 3.91 -6.87 4.79
CA GLN A 85 5.37 -6.88 4.89
C GLN A 85 5.95 -8.31 4.86
N ASP A 86 5.32 -9.24 5.59
CA ASP A 86 5.71 -10.65 5.63
C ASP A 86 4.94 -11.43 4.54
N TYR A 87 5.47 -11.38 3.31
CA TYR A 87 4.87 -12.05 2.16
C TYR A 87 4.85 -13.58 2.32
N GLY A 88 5.85 -14.15 3.01
CA GLY A 88 5.93 -15.61 3.23
C GLY A 88 4.75 -16.12 4.04
N LYS A 89 4.31 -15.39 5.07
CA LYS A 89 3.11 -15.72 5.85
C LYS A 89 1.81 -15.35 5.17
N ALA A 90 1.86 -14.43 4.22
CA ALA A 90 0.66 -14.03 3.50
C ALA A 90 0.22 -15.03 2.42
N LEU A 91 1.17 -15.78 1.83
CA LEU A 91 0.87 -16.80 0.81
C LEU A 91 0.42 -18.12 1.43
N LEU A 92 -0.39 -18.87 0.69
CA LEU A 92 -0.81 -20.22 1.07
C LEU A 92 0.25 -21.22 0.60
N PRO A 93 1.06 -21.81 1.50
CA PRO A 93 2.20 -22.63 1.12
C PRO A 93 1.80 -23.95 0.44
N TRP A 94 0.57 -24.40 0.64
CA TRP A 94 -0.01 -25.63 0.03
C TRP A 94 -0.68 -25.38 -1.32
N ARG A 95 -0.76 -24.13 -1.80
CA ARG A 95 -1.27 -23.78 -3.14
C ARG A 95 -0.14 -23.32 -4.03
N THR A 96 -0.22 -23.65 -5.31
CA THR A 96 0.68 -23.13 -6.35
C THR A 96 0.50 -21.62 -6.53
N ALA A 97 1.34 -20.98 -7.33
CA ALA A 97 1.20 -19.56 -7.69
C ALA A 97 -0.18 -19.29 -8.30
N ALA A 98 -0.58 -20.08 -9.28
CA ALA A 98 -1.94 -20.01 -9.84
C ALA A 98 -3.02 -20.22 -8.79
N GLY A 99 -2.85 -21.20 -7.89
CA GLY A 99 -3.78 -21.50 -6.81
C GLY A 99 -3.93 -20.36 -5.79
N ASN A 100 -2.84 -19.63 -5.49
CA ASN A 100 -2.87 -18.44 -4.64
C ASN A 100 -3.69 -17.31 -5.27
N VAL A 101 -3.51 -17.05 -6.56
CA VAL A 101 -4.29 -16.03 -7.30
C VAL A 101 -5.74 -16.48 -7.46
N SER A 102 -5.98 -17.79 -7.77
CA SER A 102 -7.32 -18.37 -7.93
C SER A 102 -8.19 -18.15 -6.69
N LEU A 103 -7.62 -18.25 -5.48
CA LEU A 103 -8.37 -18.02 -4.23
C LEU A 103 -9.08 -16.67 -4.22
N ALA A 104 -8.40 -15.62 -4.65
CA ALA A 104 -8.98 -14.28 -4.68
C ALA A 104 -10.11 -14.17 -5.73
N LEU A 105 -9.92 -14.80 -6.90
CA LEU A 105 -10.95 -14.87 -7.93
C LEU A 105 -12.15 -15.74 -7.50
N GLU A 106 -11.90 -16.83 -6.75
CA GLU A 106 -12.94 -17.66 -6.13
C GLU A 106 -13.77 -16.85 -5.15
N ALA A 107 -13.11 -16.10 -4.27
CA ALA A 107 -13.78 -15.23 -3.31
C ALA A 107 -14.56 -14.09 -3.98
N ALA A 108 -14.10 -13.60 -5.15
CA ALA A 108 -14.80 -12.63 -5.97
C ALA A 108 -15.99 -13.23 -6.76
N GLY A 109 -16.21 -14.56 -6.71
CA GLY A 109 -17.29 -15.23 -7.42
C GLY A 109 -17.05 -15.44 -8.93
N MET A 110 -15.79 -15.32 -9.39
CA MET A 110 -15.47 -15.50 -10.81
C MET A 110 -15.70 -16.95 -11.25
N PRO A 111 -16.44 -17.20 -12.36
CA PRO A 111 -16.63 -18.54 -12.89
C PRO A 111 -15.30 -19.23 -13.24
N SER A 112 -15.20 -20.54 -12.96
CA SER A 112 -13.97 -21.32 -13.16
C SER A 112 -13.42 -21.24 -14.59
N ALA A 113 -14.31 -21.24 -15.59
CA ALA A 113 -13.94 -21.14 -17.01
C ALA A 113 -13.19 -19.86 -17.40
N ARG A 114 -13.32 -18.78 -16.60
CA ARG A 114 -12.64 -17.48 -16.85
C ARG A 114 -11.40 -17.29 -16.00
N ARG A 115 -11.15 -18.15 -15.00
CA ARG A 115 -10.05 -17.96 -14.05
C ARG A 115 -8.69 -18.21 -14.67
N ALA A 116 -8.56 -19.21 -15.55
CA ALA A 116 -7.26 -19.58 -16.14
C ALA A 116 -6.61 -18.40 -16.87
N ASP A 117 -7.33 -17.76 -17.78
CA ASP A 117 -6.83 -16.62 -18.55
C ASP A 117 -6.54 -15.41 -17.65
N ARG A 118 -7.42 -15.16 -16.67
CA ARG A 118 -7.22 -14.06 -15.70
C ARG A 118 -6.01 -14.29 -14.82
N ILE A 119 -5.76 -15.51 -14.35
CA ILE A 119 -4.58 -15.90 -13.57
C ILE A 119 -3.32 -15.70 -14.40
N ALA A 120 -3.28 -16.23 -15.62
CA ALA A 120 -2.14 -16.08 -16.52
C ALA A 120 -1.83 -14.60 -16.78
N GLY A 121 -2.83 -13.79 -17.07
CA GLY A 121 -2.68 -12.34 -17.27
C GLY A 121 -2.15 -11.62 -16.02
N LEU A 122 -2.65 -11.93 -14.83
CA LEU A 122 -2.19 -11.33 -13.57
C LEU A 122 -0.76 -11.72 -13.23
N LEU A 123 -0.41 -13.01 -13.40
CA LEU A 123 0.97 -13.47 -13.18
C LEU A 123 1.95 -12.88 -14.19
N ALA A 124 1.55 -12.73 -15.46
CA ALA A 124 2.36 -12.07 -16.48
C ALA A 124 2.61 -10.58 -16.13
N ARG A 125 1.59 -9.87 -15.65
CA ARG A 125 1.71 -8.44 -15.24
C ARG A 125 2.71 -8.21 -14.11
N VAL A 126 2.94 -9.18 -13.25
CA VAL A 126 3.93 -9.09 -12.17
C VAL A 126 5.21 -9.84 -12.50
N GLY A 127 5.46 -10.18 -13.78
CA GLY A 127 6.67 -10.85 -14.23
C GLY A 127 6.81 -12.30 -13.73
N LEU A 128 5.70 -13.01 -13.53
CA LEU A 128 5.65 -14.42 -13.10
C LEU A 128 5.08 -15.36 -14.16
N ALA A 129 5.08 -14.97 -15.44
CA ALA A 129 4.68 -15.85 -16.53
C ALA A 129 5.53 -17.13 -16.53
N GLY A 130 4.89 -18.29 -16.72
CA GLY A 130 5.54 -19.61 -16.68
C GLY A 130 5.86 -20.14 -15.27
N GLN A 131 5.40 -19.44 -14.22
CA GLN A 131 5.59 -19.86 -12.81
C GLN A 131 4.29 -20.37 -12.16
N GLU A 132 3.25 -20.56 -12.92
CA GLU A 132 1.87 -20.86 -12.46
C GLU A 132 1.81 -22.11 -11.58
N GLY A 133 2.59 -23.15 -11.92
CA GLY A 133 2.64 -24.42 -11.23
C GLY A 133 3.53 -24.48 -9.99
N LYS A 134 4.35 -23.44 -9.74
CA LYS A 134 5.29 -23.42 -8.60
C LYS A 134 4.58 -23.13 -7.29
N TYR A 135 5.02 -23.80 -6.23
CA TYR A 135 4.63 -23.50 -4.86
C TYR A 135 5.45 -22.33 -4.30
N PRO A 136 4.96 -21.58 -3.30
CA PRO A 136 5.71 -20.49 -2.69
C PRO A 136 7.13 -20.86 -2.27
N SER A 137 7.36 -22.06 -1.74
CA SER A 137 8.68 -22.55 -1.35
C SER A 137 9.67 -22.71 -2.50
N GLN A 138 9.21 -22.73 -3.75
CA GLN A 138 10.00 -22.86 -4.96
C GLN A 138 10.26 -21.50 -5.63
N LEU A 139 9.75 -20.40 -5.03
CA LEU A 139 9.87 -19.04 -5.53
C LEU A 139 10.88 -18.26 -4.67
N SER A 140 11.67 -17.38 -5.30
CA SER A 140 12.51 -16.43 -4.57
C SER A 140 11.64 -15.45 -3.76
N GLY A 141 12.21 -14.76 -2.77
CA GLY A 141 11.49 -13.77 -1.97
C GLY A 141 10.80 -12.70 -2.84
N GLY A 142 11.51 -12.15 -3.83
CA GLY A 142 10.93 -11.20 -4.77
C GLY A 142 9.78 -11.78 -5.61
N MET A 143 9.88 -13.06 -6.03
CA MET A 143 8.80 -13.74 -6.74
C MET A 143 7.58 -13.98 -5.84
N GLN A 144 7.78 -14.32 -4.56
CA GLN A 144 6.69 -14.47 -3.60
C GLN A 144 5.98 -13.14 -3.38
N GLN A 145 6.70 -12.05 -3.32
CA GLN A 145 6.13 -10.71 -3.18
C GLN A 145 5.32 -10.30 -4.41
N ARG A 146 5.84 -10.54 -5.63
CA ARG A 146 5.11 -10.36 -6.88
C ARG A 146 3.83 -11.20 -6.91
N LEU A 147 3.89 -12.43 -6.42
CA LEU A 147 2.72 -13.30 -6.30
C LEU A 147 1.68 -12.73 -5.31
N GLN A 148 2.10 -12.18 -4.19
CA GLN A 148 1.21 -11.51 -3.26
C GLN A 148 0.50 -10.33 -3.92
N ILE A 149 1.23 -9.51 -4.69
CA ILE A 149 0.65 -8.39 -5.45
C ILE A 149 -0.36 -8.90 -6.48
N ALA A 150 -0.02 -9.93 -7.26
CA ALA A 150 -0.94 -10.54 -8.23
C ALA A 150 -2.25 -11.01 -7.57
N ARG A 151 -2.16 -11.62 -6.38
CA ARG A 151 -3.32 -12.05 -5.61
C ARG A 151 -4.16 -10.86 -5.13
N CYS A 152 -3.54 -9.76 -4.70
CA CYS A 152 -4.25 -8.54 -4.34
C CYS A 152 -4.99 -7.94 -5.54
N LEU A 153 -4.35 -7.86 -6.70
CA LEU A 153 -4.94 -7.37 -7.95
C LEU A 153 -6.09 -8.25 -8.47
N ALA A 154 -6.08 -9.53 -8.14
CA ALA A 154 -7.17 -10.45 -8.51
C ALA A 154 -8.51 -10.08 -7.87
N GLN A 155 -8.51 -9.31 -6.79
CA GLN A 155 -9.72 -8.80 -6.14
C GLN A 155 -10.32 -7.58 -6.86
N ASP A 156 -9.60 -7.00 -7.83
CA ASP A 156 -9.95 -5.74 -8.49
C ASP A 156 -10.23 -4.60 -7.48
N PRO A 157 -9.26 -4.32 -6.58
CA PRO A 157 -9.50 -3.46 -5.43
C PRO A 157 -9.58 -1.98 -5.83
N GLY A 158 -10.54 -1.25 -5.24
CA GLY A 158 -10.58 0.21 -5.33
C GLY A 158 -9.53 0.87 -4.43
N VAL A 159 -9.10 0.17 -3.37
CA VAL A 159 -8.08 0.62 -2.41
C VAL A 159 -7.02 -0.46 -2.20
N LEU A 160 -5.76 -0.08 -2.33
CA LEU A 160 -4.61 -0.94 -2.07
C LEU A 160 -3.81 -0.41 -0.88
N LEU A 161 -3.74 -1.20 0.17
CA LEU A 161 -2.98 -0.90 1.38
C LEU A 161 -1.68 -1.70 1.34
N MET A 162 -0.53 -1.05 1.51
CA MET A 162 0.78 -1.69 1.37
C MET A 162 1.65 -1.37 2.59
N ASP A 163 2.09 -2.41 3.30
CA ASP A 163 2.94 -2.28 4.50
C ASP A 163 4.36 -2.74 4.17
N GLU A 164 5.27 -1.80 3.95
CA GLU A 164 6.69 -2.01 3.60
C GLU A 164 6.92 -3.09 2.52
N PRO A 165 6.22 -3.02 1.38
CA PRO A 165 6.17 -4.13 0.43
C PRO A 165 7.49 -4.41 -0.28
N PHE A 166 8.50 -3.54 -0.20
CA PHE A 166 9.77 -3.70 -0.90
C PHE A 166 10.98 -3.91 0.01
N GLY A 167 10.77 -3.91 1.34
CA GLY A 167 11.86 -3.91 2.33
C GLY A 167 12.81 -5.12 2.28
N ALA A 168 12.34 -6.28 1.82
CA ALA A 168 13.13 -7.51 1.76
C ALA A 168 13.77 -7.79 0.39
N LEU A 169 13.70 -6.84 -0.56
CA LEU A 169 14.18 -7.03 -1.93
C LEU A 169 15.57 -6.41 -2.13
N ASP A 170 16.36 -7.05 -3.01
CA ASP A 170 17.57 -6.41 -3.54
C ASP A 170 17.21 -5.17 -4.38
N ALA A 171 18.20 -4.28 -4.59
CA ALA A 171 17.98 -2.98 -5.20
C ALA A 171 17.35 -3.05 -6.59
N MET A 172 17.83 -3.95 -7.47
CA MET A 172 17.36 -4.04 -8.86
C MET A 172 15.93 -4.59 -8.92
N THR A 173 15.65 -5.66 -8.16
CA THR A 173 14.32 -6.25 -8.06
C THR A 173 13.32 -5.24 -7.49
N ARG A 174 13.73 -4.46 -6.49
CA ARG A 174 12.92 -3.41 -5.86
C ARG A 174 12.54 -2.33 -6.87
N GLN A 175 13.50 -1.80 -7.62
CA GLN A 175 13.25 -0.77 -8.63
C GLN A 175 12.28 -1.26 -9.71
N GLY A 176 12.51 -2.44 -10.27
CA GLY A 176 11.60 -3.02 -11.26
C GLY A 176 10.18 -3.20 -10.73
N LEU A 177 10.03 -3.63 -9.47
CA LEU A 177 8.71 -3.83 -8.87
C LEU A 177 8.01 -2.49 -8.53
N GLN A 178 8.76 -1.44 -8.20
CA GLN A 178 8.24 -0.09 -8.04
C GLN A 178 7.66 0.45 -9.35
N ASP A 179 8.38 0.26 -10.46
CA ASP A 179 7.91 0.67 -11.79
C ASP A 179 6.68 -0.10 -12.23
N GLU A 180 6.68 -1.43 -12.04
CA GLU A 180 5.49 -2.27 -12.27
C GLU A 180 4.29 -1.80 -11.44
N MET A 181 4.52 -1.42 -10.18
CA MET A 181 3.48 -0.94 -9.28
C MET A 181 2.87 0.39 -9.77
N LEU A 182 3.71 1.34 -10.20
CA LEU A 182 3.24 2.61 -10.78
C LEU A 182 2.42 2.36 -12.06
N ALA A 183 2.86 1.45 -12.93
CA ALA A 183 2.13 1.08 -14.13
C ALA A 183 0.76 0.45 -13.81
N ILE A 184 0.72 -0.47 -12.82
CA ILE A 184 -0.51 -1.12 -12.37
C ILE A 184 -1.50 -0.08 -11.81
N VAL A 185 -1.04 0.84 -10.95
CA VAL A 185 -1.90 1.87 -10.37
C VAL A 185 -2.43 2.82 -11.44
N ALA A 186 -1.58 3.22 -12.39
CA ALA A 186 -1.99 4.06 -13.52
C ALA A 186 -3.08 3.39 -14.38
N ASP A 187 -2.98 2.08 -14.60
CA ASP A 187 -3.91 1.30 -15.41
C ASP A 187 -5.24 1.00 -14.69
N THR A 188 -5.19 0.73 -13.38
CA THR A 188 -6.38 0.37 -12.59
C THR A 188 -7.10 1.56 -11.98
N GLY A 189 -6.42 2.68 -11.80
CA GLY A 189 -6.94 3.83 -11.05
C GLY A 189 -7.14 3.56 -9.55
N ALA A 190 -6.49 2.52 -9.01
CA ALA A 190 -6.57 2.17 -7.60
C ALA A 190 -6.00 3.29 -6.72
N THR A 191 -6.62 3.53 -5.57
CA THR A 191 -6.10 4.42 -4.53
C THR A 191 -5.14 3.67 -3.64
N VAL A 192 -3.97 4.23 -3.38
CA VAL A 192 -2.91 3.53 -2.63
C VAL A 192 -2.57 4.24 -1.33
N PHE A 193 -2.58 3.49 -0.23
CA PHE A 193 -2.00 3.89 1.06
C PHE A 193 -0.74 3.03 1.28
N PHE A 194 0.41 3.65 1.12
CA PHE A 194 1.70 2.98 1.08
C PHE A 194 2.55 3.35 2.30
N VAL A 195 2.87 2.38 3.13
CA VAL A 195 3.74 2.55 4.30
C VAL A 195 5.17 2.13 3.94
N THR A 196 6.13 2.99 4.22
CA THR A 196 7.56 2.69 4.06
C THR A 196 8.41 3.46 5.08
N HIS A 197 9.61 2.97 5.33
CA HIS A 197 10.66 3.69 6.05
C HIS A 197 11.70 4.29 5.10
N ASP A 198 11.65 3.98 3.81
CA ASP A 198 12.54 4.50 2.79
C ASP A 198 11.96 5.80 2.20
N LEU A 199 12.70 6.91 2.42
CA LEU A 199 12.28 8.24 1.97
C LEU A 199 12.26 8.37 0.45
N GLU A 200 13.19 7.71 -0.23
CA GLU A 200 13.27 7.75 -1.69
C GLU A 200 12.14 6.96 -2.34
N GLU A 201 11.74 5.82 -1.74
CA GLU A 201 10.53 5.09 -2.14
C GLU A 201 9.29 5.96 -1.98
N ALA A 202 9.17 6.63 -0.82
CA ALA A 202 8.02 7.47 -0.52
C ALA A 202 7.85 8.59 -1.55
N ILE A 203 8.95 9.23 -1.97
CA ILE A 203 8.95 10.28 -2.99
C ILE A 203 8.72 9.68 -4.38
N TYR A 204 9.39 8.55 -4.69
CA TYR A 204 9.34 7.96 -6.01
C TYR A 204 7.94 7.45 -6.37
N LEU A 205 7.22 6.89 -5.42
CA LEU A 205 5.89 6.31 -5.64
C LEU A 205 4.75 7.31 -5.39
N GLY A 206 4.85 8.11 -4.32
CA GLY A 206 3.77 8.95 -3.84
C GLY A 206 3.41 10.13 -4.75
N ASP A 207 2.15 10.52 -4.75
CA ASP A 207 1.71 11.84 -5.18
C ASP A 207 1.78 12.83 -4.01
N ARG A 208 1.79 12.27 -2.78
CA ARG A 208 1.92 13.00 -1.53
C ARG A 208 2.58 12.11 -0.48
N VAL A 209 3.47 12.69 0.31
CA VAL A 209 4.09 12.02 1.48
C VAL A 209 3.49 12.59 2.76
N VAL A 210 3.05 11.70 3.64
CA VAL A 210 2.52 12.03 4.97
C VAL A 210 3.50 11.52 6.02
N GLY A 211 4.01 12.41 6.84
CA GLY A 211 4.88 12.11 7.97
C GLY A 211 4.09 11.97 9.25
N LEU A 212 4.20 10.83 9.94
CA LEU A 212 3.60 10.61 11.25
C LEU A 212 4.61 10.89 12.37
N LEU A 213 4.16 11.64 13.37
CA LEU A 213 4.85 11.82 14.64
C LEU A 213 4.51 10.68 15.60
N PRO A 214 5.42 10.27 16.49
CA PRO A 214 5.17 9.23 17.49
C PRO A 214 4.51 9.77 18.76
N ARG A 215 3.92 8.85 19.57
CA ARG A 215 3.57 9.00 21.00
C ARG A 215 2.60 10.14 21.35
N PRO A 216 1.36 10.11 20.95
CA PRO A 216 0.72 9.14 20.06
C PRO A 216 0.92 9.46 18.58
N GLY A 217 0.67 8.47 17.73
CA GLY A 217 0.71 8.61 16.28
C GLY A 217 -0.27 9.67 15.79
N ARG A 218 0.23 10.68 15.07
CA ARG A 218 -0.57 11.75 14.47
C ARG A 218 0.12 12.31 13.24
N VAL A 219 -0.62 12.97 12.36
CA VAL A 219 -0.02 13.65 11.20
C VAL A 219 0.87 14.82 11.69
N GLY A 220 2.12 14.83 11.29
CA GLY A 220 3.09 15.90 11.57
C GLY A 220 3.55 16.64 10.33
N LEU A 221 3.46 15.99 9.16
CA LEU A 221 3.85 16.58 7.88
C LEU A 221 2.92 16.08 6.77
N ILE A 222 2.56 16.97 5.87
CA ILE A 222 1.96 16.64 4.57
C ILE A 222 2.78 17.35 3.50
N CYS A 223 3.40 16.57 2.61
CA CYS A 223 4.30 17.06 1.59
C CYS A 223 3.80 16.62 0.21
N PRO A 224 3.30 17.51 -0.65
CA PRO A 224 2.98 17.19 -2.04
C PRO A 224 4.24 16.79 -2.80
N VAL A 225 4.10 15.82 -3.71
CA VAL A 225 5.19 15.37 -4.59
C VAL A 225 4.85 15.77 -6.02
N ASP A 226 5.25 17.00 -6.37
CA ASP A 226 5.05 17.55 -7.71
C ASP A 226 6.25 17.19 -8.60
N LEU A 227 6.29 15.92 -9.02
CA LEU A 227 7.31 15.38 -9.92
C LEU A 227 6.66 14.86 -11.21
N PRO A 228 7.31 15.02 -12.37
CA PRO A 228 6.80 14.55 -13.66
C PRO A 228 6.46 13.04 -13.65
N ARG A 229 5.48 12.67 -14.45
CA ARG A 229 5.15 11.28 -14.79
C ARG A 229 5.27 11.09 -16.31
N PRO A 230 5.67 9.94 -16.86
CA PRO A 230 6.09 8.75 -16.10
C PRO A 230 7.39 9.00 -15.34
N ARG A 231 7.57 8.33 -14.20
CA ARG A 231 8.79 8.40 -13.39
C ARG A 231 9.83 7.39 -13.89
N ASP A 232 11.10 7.76 -13.82
CA ASP A 232 12.25 6.94 -14.18
C ASP A 232 13.16 6.80 -12.96
N GLN A 233 13.71 5.60 -12.74
CA GLN A 233 14.49 5.28 -11.54
C GLN A 233 15.77 6.13 -11.39
N LEU A 234 16.35 6.59 -12.49
CA LEU A 234 17.55 7.43 -12.48
C LEU A 234 17.19 8.90 -12.63
N ALA A 235 16.56 9.27 -13.76
CA ALA A 235 16.29 10.66 -14.10
C ALA A 235 15.39 11.36 -13.06
N THR A 236 14.35 10.68 -12.55
CA THR A 236 13.48 11.29 -11.52
C THR A 236 14.23 11.55 -10.23
N ARG A 237 15.13 10.66 -9.80
CA ARG A 237 15.90 10.80 -8.55
C ARG A 237 16.98 11.86 -8.63
N GLU A 238 17.41 12.23 -9.82
CA GLU A 238 18.40 13.30 -10.06
C GLU A 238 17.78 14.70 -10.11
N LEU A 239 16.45 14.82 -10.18
CA LEU A 239 15.76 16.10 -10.22
C LEU A 239 16.05 16.91 -8.94
N PRO A 240 16.33 18.21 -9.06
CA PRO A 240 16.51 19.10 -7.89
C PRO A 240 15.31 19.07 -6.94
N ALA A 241 14.09 18.96 -7.47
CA ALA A 241 12.87 18.85 -6.68
C ALA A 241 12.84 17.54 -5.85
N PHE A 242 13.29 16.41 -6.40
CA PHE A 242 13.40 15.14 -5.67
C PHE A 242 14.41 15.25 -4.52
N LEU A 243 15.58 15.84 -4.78
CA LEU A 243 16.63 16.04 -3.78
C LEU A 243 16.17 16.98 -2.67
N HIS A 244 15.40 18.02 -3.00
CA HIS A 244 14.80 18.92 -2.02
C HIS A 244 13.79 18.20 -1.14
N LEU A 245 12.85 17.43 -1.73
CA LEU A 245 11.87 16.63 -0.99
C LEU A 245 12.56 15.65 -0.04
N ARG A 246 13.60 14.94 -0.52
CA ARG A 246 14.38 14.02 0.30
C ARG A 246 14.97 14.69 1.54
N ARG A 247 15.50 15.92 1.40
CA ARG A 247 16.02 16.69 2.53
C ARG A 247 14.91 17.08 3.51
N VAL A 248 13.79 17.57 3.03
CA VAL A 248 12.63 17.92 3.87
C VAL A 248 12.17 16.74 4.71
N LEU A 249 12.01 15.55 4.06
CA LEU A 249 11.57 14.34 4.74
C LEU A 249 12.62 13.84 5.74
N PHE A 250 13.91 13.89 5.39
CA PHE A 250 15.00 13.53 6.30
C PHE A 250 15.02 14.41 7.56
N ASP A 251 14.90 15.72 7.39
CA ASP A 251 14.88 16.65 8.51
C ASP A 251 13.65 16.44 9.42
N PHE A 252 12.48 16.12 8.81
CA PHE A 252 11.28 15.74 9.55
C PHE A 252 11.51 14.48 10.40
N ILE A 253 12.03 13.40 9.83
CA ILE A 253 12.28 12.15 10.57
C ILE A 253 13.26 12.41 11.72
N ARG A 254 14.36 13.10 11.45
CA ARG A 254 15.37 13.44 12.47
C ARG A 254 14.81 14.27 13.63
N GLN A 255 13.81 15.14 13.38
CA GLN A 255 13.11 15.89 14.42
C GLN A 255 12.12 15.02 15.19
N ALA A 256 11.43 14.12 14.53
CA ALA A 256 10.42 13.24 15.11
C ALA A 256 11.02 12.12 15.99
N GLU A 257 12.31 11.82 15.86
CA GLU A 257 13.05 10.84 16.68
C GLU A 257 13.62 11.42 17.98
N ARG A 258 13.66 12.74 18.10
CA ARG A 258 14.09 13.47 19.31
C ARG A 258 12.98 13.55 20.35
#